data_48fa90ccc54a658410f83d8ec29f81b0
#
_entry.id   48fa90ccc54a658410f83d8ec29f81b0
#
_cell.length_a   1.000
_cell.length_b   1.000
_cell.length_c   1.000
_cell.angle_alpha   90.00
_cell.angle_beta   90.00
_cell.angle_gamma   90.00
#
_symmetry.space_group_name_H-M   'P 1'
#
loop_
_entity.id
_entity.type
_entity.pdbx_description
1 polymer ?
#
loop_
_entity_poly.entity_id
_entity_poly.type
_entity_poly.pdbx_seq_one_letter_code
_entity_poly.pdbx_strand_id
1 'polypeptide(L)'
;MDWIQALVLGIVQGLSEFLPISSTAHLRIVPHLLDWQDPGTEFSAVIQLGTLVAVMLYFRQDVWQLSYAAIDGLLKRKPLATPESRMAWSIAAGTIPVVVLGLGFKDFIKNEARELWVIGTALIVLAIFLYLAERLSQRNRDIKQLSFLQIQLIGLTQALALIPGCSRSGSTIMGGLMVGLNREAAARFSFL
;
A
#
# COMPACT_ATOMS: atom_id res chain seq x y z
N MET A 1 23.84 10.05 -9.95
CA MET A 1 23.75 9.01 -8.88
C MET A 1 24.74 7.91 -9.18
N ASP A 2 25.57 7.56 -8.22
CA ASP A 2 26.52 6.45 -8.36
C ASP A 2 25.91 5.12 -7.87
N TRP A 3 26.65 4.02 -8.04
CA TRP A 3 26.17 2.69 -7.70
C TRP A 3 26.02 2.49 -6.16
N ILE A 4 26.82 3.19 -5.34
CA ILE A 4 26.71 3.13 -3.87
C ILE A 4 25.40 3.77 -3.42
N GLN A 5 25.10 4.95 -3.97
CA GLN A 5 23.82 5.64 -3.69
C GLN A 5 22.63 4.76 -4.10
N ALA A 6 22.70 4.12 -5.28
CA ALA A 6 21.65 3.22 -5.74
C ALA A 6 21.47 2.00 -4.81
N LEU A 7 22.58 1.41 -4.32
CA LEU A 7 22.55 0.30 -3.39
C LEU A 7 21.92 0.70 -2.03
N VAL A 8 22.39 1.82 -1.47
CA VAL A 8 21.87 2.33 -0.20
C VAL A 8 20.37 2.61 -0.30
N LEU A 9 19.94 3.32 -1.35
CA LEU A 9 18.52 3.62 -1.55
C LEU A 9 17.69 2.37 -1.86
N GLY A 10 18.26 1.38 -2.53
CA GLY A 10 17.63 0.08 -2.71
C GLY A 10 17.39 -0.67 -1.40
N ILE A 11 18.34 -0.64 -0.48
CA ILE A 11 18.19 -1.20 0.88
C ILE A 11 17.14 -0.42 1.67
N VAL A 12 17.19 0.92 1.63
CA VAL A 12 16.18 1.79 2.27
C VAL A 12 14.79 1.47 1.76
N GLN A 13 14.62 1.35 0.43
CA GLN A 13 13.35 0.94 -0.20
C GLN A 13 12.90 -0.43 0.32
N GLY A 14 13.78 -1.43 0.27
CA GLY A 14 13.45 -2.80 0.68
C GLY A 14 13.01 -2.91 2.13
N LEU A 15 13.64 -2.17 3.04
CA LEU A 15 13.28 -2.17 4.46
C LEU A 15 12.02 -1.36 4.74
N SER A 16 11.86 -0.18 4.12
CA SER A 16 10.78 0.75 4.44
C SER A 16 9.47 0.46 3.71
N GLU A 17 9.48 -0.31 2.60
CA GLU A 17 8.25 -0.64 1.86
C GLU A 17 7.32 -1.56 2.67
N PHE A 18 7.89 -2.51 3.40
CA PHE A 18 7.11 -3.46 4.18
C PHE A 18 6.70 -2.94 5.56
N LEU A 19 7.36 -1.91 6.04
CA LEU A 19 7.02 -1.23 7.28
C LEU A 19 6.05 -0.06 6.98
N PRO A 20 5.12 0.26 7.90
CA PRO A 20 4.17 1.36 7.71
C PRO A 20 4.81 2.74 7.96
N ILE A 21 6.01 3.00 7.40
CA ILE A 21 6.83 4.19 7.66
C ILE A 21 7.10 5.05 6.42
N SER A 22 6.49 4.72 5.28
CA SER A 22 6.62 5.42 4.00
C SER A 22 8.00 5.34 3.34
N SER A 23 8.18 4.38 2.42
CA SER A 23 9.38 4.28 1.60
C SER A 23 9.64 5.55 0.78
N THR A 24 8.59 6.15 0.20
CA THR A 24 8.69 7.40 -0.57
C THR A 24 9.27 8.55 0.27
N ALA A 25 8.88 8.65 1.56
CA ALA A 25 9.44 9.65 2.45
C ALA A 25 10.93 9.40 2.70
N HIS A 26 11.32 8.15 2.98
CA HIS A 26 12.71 7.79 3.25
C HIS A 26 13.61 7.99 2.01
N LEU A 27 13.10 7.68 0.81
CA LEU A 27 13.82 7.94 -0.44
C LEU A 27 14.01 9.43 -0.75
N ARG A 28 13.28 10.31 -0.07
CA ARG A 28 13.45 11.76 -0.16
C ARG A 28 14.33 12.30 0.98
N ILE A 29 14.15 11.80 2.20
CA ILE A 29 14.85 12.27 3.40
C ILE A 29 16.30 11.80 3.41
N VAL A 30 16.58 10.53 3.08
CA VAL A 30 17.97 9.99 3.14
C VAL A 30 18.92 10.73 2.20
N PRO A 31 18.60 10.98 0.93
CA PRO A 31 19.43 11.81 0.06
C PRO A 31 19.63 13.22 0.62
N HIS A 32 18.58 13.85 1.14
CA HIS A 32 18.68 15.18 1.72
C HIS A 32 19.63 15.24 2.93
N LEU A 33 19.60 14.23 3.81
CA LEU A 33 20.49 14.15 4.97
C LEU A 33 21.95 13.86 4.63
N LEU A 34 22.20 13.25 3.46
CA LEU A 34 23.53 12.87 2.98
C LEU A 34 24.07 13.85 1.92
N ASP A 35 23.42 15.01 1.74
CA ASP A 35 23.75 16.00 0.70
C ASP A 35 23.81 15.40 -0.71
N TRP A 36 23.00 14.37 -0.98
CA TRP A 36 22.84 13.77 -2.31
C TRP A 36 21.72 14.47 -3.08
N GLN A 37 21.85 14.45 -4.41
CA GLN A 37 20.75 14.90 -5.26
C GLN A 37 19.55 13.97 -5.13
N ASP A 38 18.33 14.53 -5.14
CA ASP A 38 17.10 13.72 -5.19
C ASP A 38 17.10 12.86 -6.45
N PRO A 39 17.01 11.54 -6.32
CA PRO A 39 17.00 10.63 -7.47
C PRO A 39 15.73 10.75 -8.34
N GLY A 40 14.72 11.43 -7.84
CA GLY A 40 13.47 11.66 -8.55
C GLY A 40 12.47 10.51 -8.48
N THR A 41 11.29 10.77 -9.05
CA THR A 41 10.18 9.80 -9.07
C THR A 41 10.45 8.59 -9.93
N GLU A 42 11.21 8.76 -11.01
CA GLU A 42 11.52 7.69 -11.96
C GLU A 42 12.38 6.61 -11.32
N PHE A 43 13.45 7.02 -10.63
CA PHE A 43 14.28 6.07 -9.89
C PHE A 43 13.48 5.38 -8.78
N SER A 44 12.67 6.12 -8.02
CA SER A 44 11.81 5.56 -6.98
C SER A 44 10.86 4.49 -7.54
N ALA A 45 10.31 4.70 -8.74
CA ALA A 45 9.45 3.73 -9.40
C ALA A 45 10.24 2.47 -9.84
N VAL A 46 11.47 2.63 -10.33
CA VAL A 46 12.29 1.50 -10.76
C VAL A 46 12.70 0.60 -9.60
N ILE A 47 13.18 1.17 -8.49
CA ILE A 47 13.59 0.33 -7.33
C ILE A 47 12.40 -0.34 -6.65
N GLN A 48 11.19 0.21 -6.80
CA GLN A 48 9.96 -0.40 -6.30
C GLN A 48 9.62 -1.73 -7.01
N LEU A 49 10.15 -1.96 -8.22
CA LEU A 49 10.02 -3.25 -8.90
C LEU A 49 10.65 -4.40 -8.10
N GLY A 50 11.75 -4.13 -7.39
CA GLY A 50 12.38 -5.14 -6.53
C GLY A 50 11.47 -5.60 -5.39
N THR A 51 10.81 -4.66 -4.71
CA THR A 51 9.84 -4.98 -3.65
C THR A 51 8.57 -5.62 -4.21
N LEU A 52 8.13 -5.22 -5.41
CA LEU A 52 7.02 -5.88 -6.11
C LEU A 52 7.33 -7.36 -6.39
N VAL A 53 8.52 -7.67 -6.93
CA VAL A 53 8.95 -9.06 -7.15
C VAL A 53 8.97 -9.83 -5.84
N ALA A 54 9.49 -9.26 -4.76
CA ALA A 54 9.51 -9.90 -3.44
C ALA A 54 8.09 -10.22 -2.93
N VAL A 55 7.15 -9.29 -3.06
CA VAL A 55 5.72 -9.49 -2.71
C VAL A 55 5.12 -10.61 -3.56
N MET A 56 5.31 -10.58 -4.87
CA MET A 56 4.78 -11.59 -5.79
C MET A 56 5.32 -12.99 -5.48
N LEU A 57 6.60 -13.11 -5.12
CA LEU A 57 7.19 -14.39 -4.72
C LEU A 57 6.67 -14.87 -3.37
N TYR A 58 6.53 -13.98 -2.40
CA TYR A 58 6.04 -14.33 -1.06
C TYR A 58 4.56 -14.74 -1.11
N PHE A 59 3.71 -13.96 -1.75
CA PHE A 59 2.28 -14.19 -1.86
C PHE A 59 1.86 -15.00 -3.10
N ARG A 60 2.80 -15.69 -3.79
CA ARG A 60 2.54 -16.39 -5.05
C ARG A 60 1.34 -17.35 -5.01
N GLN A 61 1.12 -18.00 -3.87
CA GLN A 61 0.00 -18.93 -3.69
C GLN A 61 -1.33 -18.19 -3.58
N ASP A 62 -1.38 -17.11 -2.78
CA ASP A 62 -2.58 -16.29 -2.61
C ASP A 62 -2.95 -15.62 -3.94
N VAL A 63 -1.98 -15.02 -4.61
CA VAL A 63 -2.16 -14.37 -5.92
C VAL A 63 -2.67 -15.38 -6.95
N TRP A 64 -2.08 -16.58 -7.00
CA TRP A 64 -2.53 -17.62 -7.91
C TRP A 64 -3.96 -18.06 -7.61
N GLN A 65 -4.29 -18.35 -6.35
CA GLN A 65 -5.63 -18.81 -5.93
C GLN A 65 -6.71 -17.78 -6.23
N LEU A 66 -6.46 -16.51 -5.86
CA LEU A 66 -7.40 -15.43 -6.09
C LEU A 66 -7.60 -15.16 -7.60
N SER A 67 -6.51 -15.13 -8.37
CA SER A 67 -6.56 -14.90 -9.81
C SER A 67 -7.27 -16.06 -10.53
N TYR A 68 -6.92 -17.29 -10.19
CA TYR A 68 -7.58 -18.47 -10.76
C TYR A 68 -9.08 -18.47 -10.45
N ALA A 69 -9.48 -18.25 -9.20
CA ALA A 69 -10.88 -18.22 -8.81
C ALA A 69 -11.66 -17.09 -9.50
N ALA A 70 -11.05 -15.92 -9.70
CA ALA A 70 -11.67 -14.82 -10.43
C ALA A 70 -11.90 -15.17 -11.90
N ILE A 71 -10.89 -15.73 -12.58
CA ILE A 71 -10.97 -16.13 -14.00
C ILE A 71 -11.96 -17.29 -14.20
N ASP A 72 -11.86 -18.34 -13.39
CA ASP A 72 -12.77 -19.49 -13.44
C ASP A 72 -14.23 -19.08 -13.22
N GLY A 73 -14.47 -18.18 -12.26
CA GLY A 73 -15.79 -17.60 -12.01
C GLY A 73 -16.34 -16.82 -13.21
N LEU A 74 -15.50 -16.07 -13.95
CA LEU A 74 -15.90 -15.38 -15.18
C LEU A 74 -16.25 -16.38 -16.29
N LEU A 75 -15.38 -17.38 -16.51
CA LEU A 75 -15.59 -18.39 -17.55
C LEU A 75 -16.88 -19.19 -17.32
N LYS A 76 -17.21 -19.48 -16.08
CA LYS A 76 -18.44 -20.17 -15.66
C LYS A 76 -19.65 -19.22 -15.56
N ARG A 77 -19.51 -17.95 -15.88
CA ARG A 77 -20.55 -16.91 -15.73
C ARG A 77 -21.10 -16.79 -14.30
N LYS A 78 -20.27 -17.09 -13.31
CA LYS A 78 -20.59 -17.00 -11.88
C LYS A 78 -19.45 -16.32 -11.12
N PRO A 79 -19.16 -15.02 -11.39
CA PRO A 79 -17.96 -14.35 -10.89
C PRO A 79 -17.85 -14.22 -9.37
N LEU A 80 -18.94 -14.43 -8.65
CA LEU A 80 -18.99 -14.30 -7.18
C LEU A 80 -19.36 -15.60 -6.47
N ALA A 81 -19.18 -16.76 -7.13
CA ALA A 81 -19.64 -18.05 -6.60
C ALA A 81 -18.80 -18.53 -5.41
N THR A 82 -17.47 -18.33 -5.45
CA THR A 82 -16.56 -18.79 -4.40
C THR A 82 -16.11 -17.64 -3.49
N PRO A 83 -15.73 -17.93 -2.23
CA PRO A 83 -15.15 -16.90 -1.34
C PRO A 83 -13.91 -16.23 -1.93
N GLU A 84 -13.03 -17.01 -2.58
CA GLU A 84 -11.79 -16.51 -3.20
C GLU A 84 -12.12 -15.59 -4.37
N SER A 85 -13.08 -15.93 -5.21
CA SER A 85 -13.50 -15.08 -6.33
C SER A 85 -14.13 -13.78 -5.82
N ARG A 86 -14.99 -13.85 -4.79
CA ARG A 86 -15.55 -12.66 -4.15
C ARG A 86 -14.46 -11.75 -3.56
N MET A 87 -13.47 -12.34 -2.89
CA MET A 87 -12.34 -11.61 -2.35
C MET A 87 -11.55 -10.91 -3.46
N ALA A 88 -11.17 -11.62 -4.53
CA ALA A 88 -10.44 -11.07 -5.65
C ALA A 88 -11.17 -9.87 -6.30
N TRP A 89 -12.46 -10.01 -6.58
CA TRP A 89 -13.26 -8.92 -7.15
C TRP A 89 -13.48 -7.76 -6.17
N SER A 90 -13.56 -8.05 -4.87
CA SER A 90 -13.66 -7.01 -3.84
C SER A 90 -12.37 -6.19 -3.73
N ILE A 91 -11.19 -6.83 -3.83
CA ILE A 91 -9.88 -6.16 -3.86
C ILE A 91 -9.78 -5.31 -5.14
N ALA A 92 -10.12 -5.88 -6.29
CA ALA A 92 -10.10 -5.14 -7.56
C ALA A 92 -11.00 -3.90 -7.51
N ALA A 93 -12.23 -4.02 -6.98
CA ALA A 93 -13.12 -2.89 -6.79
C ALA A 93 -12.58 -1.88 -5.77
N GLY A 94 -11.97 -2.34 -4.67
CA GLY A 94 -11.34 -1.49 -3.65
C GLY A 94 -10.14 -0.70 -4.16
N THR A 95 -9.54 -1.13 -5.28
CA THR A 95 -8.43 -0.40 -5.92
C THR A 95 -8.92 0.75 -6.81
N ILE A 96 -10.19 0.76 -7.22
CA ILE A 96 -10.73 1.81 -8.13
C ILE A 96 -10.55 3.22 -7.56
N PRO A 97 -10.85 3.52 -6.29
CA PRO A 97 -10.71 4.88 -5.76
C PRO A 97 -9.29 5.43 -5.89
N VAL A 98 -8.27 4.63 -5.56
CA VAL A 98 -6.87 5.09 -5.65
C VAL A 98 -6.45 5.32 -7.10
N VAL A 99 -6.91 4.51 -8.05
CA VAL A 99 -6.63 4.70 -9.48
C VAL A 99 -7.28 5.99 -10.00
N VAL A 100 -8.57 6.19 -9.71
CA VAL A 100 -9.33 7.37 -10.17
C VAL A 100 -8.72 8.65 -9.60
N LEU A 101 -8.46 8.69 -8.29
CA LEU A 101 -7.86 9.85 -7.64
C LEU A 101 -6.41 10.07 -8.08
N GLY A 102 -5.63 9.00 -8.25
CA GLY A 102 -4.23 9.08 -8.71
C GLY A 102 -4.12 9.66 -10.12
N LEU A 103 -5.03 9.28 -11.02
CA LEU A 103 -5.08 9.85 -12.36
C LEU A 103 -5.60 11.29 -12.35
N GLY A 104 -6.62 11.58 -11.54
CA GLY A 104 -7.24 12.91 -11.47
C GLY A 104 -6.34 13.97 -10.83
N PHE A 105 -5.49 13.61 -9.87
CA PHE A 105 -4.59 14.51 -9.14
C PHE A 105 -3.11 14.32 -9.49
N LYS A 106 -2.81 13.73 -10.65
CA LYS A 106 -1.45 13.35 -11.06
C LYS A 106 -0.44 14.49 -10.95
N ASP A 107 -0.80 15.67 -11.45
CA ASP A 107 0.13 16.81 -11.50
C ASP A 107 0.38 17.39 -10.10
N PHE A 108 -0.64 17.49 -9.27
CA PHE A 108 -0.52 17.88 -7.87
C PHE A 108 0.37 16.91 -7.08
N ILE A 109 0.17 15.59 -7.26
CA ILE A 109 0.95 14.55 -6.58
C ILE A 109 2.43 14.61 -6.98
N LYS A 110 2.72 14.90 -8.26
CA LYS A 110 4.09 14.94 -8.77
C LYS A 110 4.87 16.19 -8.34
N ASN A 111 4.20 17.30 -8.16
CA ASN A 111 4.82 18.60 -7.90
C ASN A 111 4.63 19.02 -6.45
N GLU A 112 3.47 19.57 -6.11
CA GLU A 112 3.21 20.28 -4.86
C GLU A 112 3.23 19.36 -3.64
N ALA A 113 2.72 18.13 -3.78
CA ALA A 113 2.66 17.19 -2.67
C ALA A 113 4.03 16.60 -2.27
N ARG A 114 5.11 16.85 -3.05
CA ARG A 114 6.46 16.35 -2.75
C ARG A 114 7.31 17.29 -1.89
N GLU A 115 6.76 18.40 -1.47
CA GLU A 115 7.44 19.30 -0.54
C GLU A 115 7.74 18.60 0.80
N LEU A 116 8.94 18.83 1.37
CA LEU A 116 9.38 18.14 2.59
C LEU A 116 8.42 18.36 3.77
N TRP A 117 7.83 19.55 3.87
CA TRP A 117 6.86 19.84 4.92
C TRP A 117 5.55 19.06 4.75
N VAL A 118 5.11 18.82 3.50
CA VAL A 118 3.94 17.99 3.20
C VAL A 118 4.22 16.56 3.61
N ILE A 119 5.37 16.02 3.20
CA ILE A 119 5.81 14.66 3.54
C ILE A 119 5.90 14.49 5.07
N GLY A 120 6.54 15.43 5.76
CA GLY A 120 6.70 15.40 7.22
C GLY A 120 5.36 15.46 7.95
N THR A 121 4.46 16.34 7.52
CA THR A 121 3.09 16.44 8.08
C THR A 121 2.31 15.15 7.83
N ALA A 122 2.35 14.61 6.62
CA ALA A 122 1.65 13.38 6.26
C ALA A 122 2.13 12.17 7.09
N LEU A 123 3.46 12.06 7.32
CA LEU A 123 4.04 11.03 8.19
C LEU A 123 3.50 11.12 9.62
N ILE A 124 3.51 12.32 10.21
CA ILE A 124 3.03 12.54 11.59
C ILE A 124 1.54 12.24 11.70
N VAL A 125 0.74 12.76 10.78
CA VAL A 125 -0.72 12.58 10.78
C VAL A 125 -1.07 11.10 10.62
N LEU A 126 -0.45 10.40 9.66
CA LEU A 126 -0.70 8.97 9.47
C LEU A 126 -0.26 8.15 10.68
N ALA A 127 0.88 8.48 11.30
CA ALA A 127 1.35 7.79 12.50
C ALA A 127 0.36 7.94 13.67
N ILE A 128 -0.22 9.13 13.86
CA ILE A 128 -1.26 9.38 14.88
C ILE A 128 -2.49 8.53 14.57
N PHE A 129 -2.99 8.55 13.34
CA PHE A 129 -4.17 7.77 12.97
C PHE A 129 -3.93 6.25 13.05
N LEU A 130 -2.75 5.78 12.66
CA LEU A 130 -2.37 4.38 12.80
C LEU A 130 -2.33 3.97 14.29
N TYR A 131 -1.74 4.81 15.15
CA TYR A 131 -1.72 4.59 16.59
C TYR A 131 -3.15 4.55 17.18
N LEU A 132 -4.02 5.47 16.78
CA LEU A 132 -5.42 5.48 17.22
C LEU A 132 -6.17 4.23 16.73
N ALA A 133 -6.01 3.85 15.47
CA ALA A 133 -6.59 2.62 14.93
C ALA A 133 -6.11 1.39 15.71
N GLU A 134 -4.82 1.33 16.04
CA GLU A 134 -4.23 0.25 16.84
C GLU A 134 -4.82 0.20 18.26
N ARG A 135 -5.08 1.34 18.89
CA ARG A 135 -5.61 1.42 20.26
C ARG A 135 -7.12 1.16 20.35
N LEU A 136 -7.88 1.61 19.34
CA LEU A 136 -9.35 1.58 19.37
C LEU A 136 -9.93 0.32 18.72
N SER A 137 -9.17 -0.36 17.87
CA SER A 137 -9.64 -1.56 17.15
C SER A 137 -9.79 -2.77 18.08
N GLN A 138 -10.85 -3.53 17.87
CA GLN A 138 -11.10 -4.81 18.57
C GLN A 138 -10.13 -5.92 18.15
N ARG A 139 -9.54 -5.87 16.95
CA ARG A 139 -8.52 -6.79 16.40
C ARG A 139 -8.88 -8.28 16.52
N ASN A 140 -10.12 -8.62 16.32
CA ASN A 140 -10.67 -9.96 16.52
C ASN A 140 -11.07 -10.67 15.22
N ARG A 141 -10.82 -10.05 14.05
CA ARG A 141 -11.21 -10.58 12.74
C ARG A 141 -10.02 -11.05 11.93
N ASP A 142 -10.27 -12.07 11.10
CA ASP A 142 -9.36 -12.54 10.07
C ASP A 142 -9.82 -12.04 8.68
N ILE A 143 -8.92 -12.13 7.67
CA ILE A 143 -9.17 -11.71 6.28
C ILE A 143 -10.44 -12.38 5.71
N LYS A 144 -10.65 -13.67 6.00
CA LYS A 144 -11.81 -14.43 5.51
C LYS A 144 -13.16 -13.92 6.02
N GLN A 145 -13.16 -13.11 7.07
CA GLN A 145 -14.36 -12.54 7.69
C GLN A 145 -14.72 -11.15 7.15
N LEU A 146 -13.90 -10.61 6.25
CA LEU A 146 -14.15 -9.31 5.64
C LEU A 146 -15.37 -9.34 4.74
N SER A 147 -16.29 -8.40 4.96
CA SER A 147 -17.38 -8.11 4.03
C SER A 147 -16.89 -7.25 2.87
N PHE A 148 -17.66 -7.24 1.77
CA PHE A 148 -17.38 -6.36 0.62
C PHE A 148 -17.19 -4.90 1.05
N LEU A 149 -18.10 -4.36 1.87
CA LEU A 149 -18.01 -2.96 2.32
C LEU A 149 -16.74 -2.67 3.12
N GLN A 150 -16.31 -3.60 3.98
CA GLN A 150 -15.08 -3.45 4.75
C GLN A 150 -13.84 -3.40 3.85
N ILE A 151 -13.81 -4.23 2.79
CA ILE A 151 -12.74 -4.20 1.80
C ILE A 151 -12.75 -2.86 1.05
N GLN A 152 -13.93 -2.32 0.69
CA GLN A 152 -14.02 -1.00 0.06
C GLN A 152 -13.53 0.13 1.01
N LEU A 153 -13.82 0.05 2.29
CA LEU A 153 -13.30 1.01 3.28
C LEU A 153 -11.78 0.96 3.38
N ILE A 154 -11.17 -0.24 3.38
CA ILE A 154 -9.71 -0.38 3.33
C ILE A 154 -9.17 0.19 2.00
N GLY A 155 -9.81 -0.09 0.87
CA GLY A 155 -9.45 0.46 -0.43
C GLY A 155 -9.53 2.00 -0.47
N LEU A 156 -10.52 2.58 0.22
CA LEU A 156 -10.62 4.03 0.34
C LEU A 156 -9.47 4.61 1.17
N THR A 157 -9.08 3.96 2.29
CA THR A 157 -7.91 4.40 3.06
C THR A 157 -6.62 4.29 2.27
N GLN A 158 -6.52 3.36 1.32
CA GLN A 158 -5.39 3.27 0.39
C GLN A 158 -5.20 4.55 -0.43
N ALA A 159 -6.26 5.29 -0.74
CA ALA A 159 -6.16 6.55 -1.48
C ALA A 159 -5.34 7.62 -0.73
N LEU A 160 -5.22 7.53 0.60
CA LEU A 160 -4.33 8.41 1.37
C LEU A 160 -2.87 8.25 0.95
N ALA A 161 -2.49 7.08 0.45
CA ALA A 161 -1.12 6.81 -0.03
C ALA A 161 -0.72 7.61 -1.28
N LEU A 162 -1.67 8.29 -1.94
CA LEU A 162 -1.39 9.25 -3.01
C LEU A 162 -0.67 10.50 -2.49
N ILE A 163 -0.81 10.81 -1.21
CA ILE A 163 -0.07 11.89 -0.56
C ILE A 163 1.31 11.35 -0.18
N PRO A 164 2.41 11.90 -0.73
CA PRO A 164 3.75 11.50 -0.36
C PRO A 164 3.98 11.68 1.16
N GLY A 165 4.53 10.65 1.80
CA GLY A 165 4.58 10.58 3.26
C GLY A 165 3.51 9.68 3.87
N CYS A 166 2.31 9.58 3.27
CA CYS A 166 1.35 8.56 3.64
C CYS A 166 1.78 7.22 3.06
N SER A 167 2.29 6.34 3.92
CA SER A 167 2.66 4.98 3.54
C SER A 167 1.45 4.21 3.00
N ARG A 168 1.58 3.53 1.83
CA ARG A 168 0.53 2.66 1.30
C ARG A 168 0.21 1.54 2.30
N SER A 169 1.24 0.82 2.76
CA SER A 169 1.06 -0.21 3.78
C SER A 169 0.50 0.36 5.07
N GLY A 170 0.96 1.53 5.52
CA GLY A 170 0.43 2.21 6.70
C GLY A 170 -1.05 2.55 6.58
N SER A 171 -1.48 3.11 5.44
CA SER A 171 -2.87 3.50 5.20
C SER A 171 -3.80 2.28 5.14
N THR A 172 -3.38 1.20 4.45
CA THR A 172 -4.19 -0.02 4.34
C THR A 172 -4.20 -0.84 5.63
N ILE A 173 -3.09 -0.91 6.37
CA ILE A 173 -3.05 -1.53 7.70
C ILE A 173 -3.97 -0.76 8.66
N MET A 174 -3.90 0.57 8.67
CA MET A 174 -4.81 1.42 9.46
C MET A 174 -6.28 1.11 9.13
N GLY A 175 -6.64 1.10 7.84
CA GLY A 175 -7.98 0.76 7.39
C GLY A 175 -8.40 -0.65 7.82
N GLY A 176 -7.50 -1.64 7.71
CA GLY A 176 -7.71 -3.01 8.16
C GLY A 176 -7.99 -3.11 9.66
N LEU A 177 -7.20 -2.40 10.48
CA LEU A 177 -7.41 -2.32 11.93
C LEU A 177 -8.75 -1.65 12.26
N MET A 178 -9.10 -0.56 11.59
CA MET A 178 -10.37 0.16 11.81
C MET A 178 -11.61 -0.72 11.54
N VAL A 179 -11.53 -1.63 10.57
CA VAL A 179 -12.62 -2.60 10.31
C VAL A 179 -12.56 -3.85 11.20
N GLY A 180 -11.59 -3.91 12.12
CA GLY A 180 -11.49 -4.94 13.15
C GLY A 180 -10.56 -6.10 12.83
N LEU A 181 -9.74 -6.03 11.77
CA LEU A 181 -8.72 -7.06 11.51
C LEU A 181 -7.70 -7.11 12.64
N ASN A 182 -7.19 -8.31 12.95
CA ASN A 182 -6.01 -8.45 13.77
C ASN A 182 -4.76 -7.95 13.01
N ARG A 183 -3.65 -7.72 13.72
CA ARG A 183 -2.42 -7.14 13.14
C ARG A 183 -1.87 -7.94 11.96
N GLU A 184 -1.81 -9.25 12.10
CA GLU A 184 -1.30 -10.15 11.08
C GLU A 184 -2.18 -10.11 9.83
N ALA A 185 -3.50 -10.20 10.02
CA ALA A 185 -4.48 -10.11 8.93
C ALA A 185 -4.44 -8.75 8.23
N ALA A 186 -4.32 -7.63 8.98
CA ALA A 186 -4.22 -6.29 8.40
C ALA A 186 -2.93 -6.12 7.59
N ALA A 187 -1.79 -6.57 8.13
CA ALA A 187 -0.52 -6.55 7.42
C ALA A 187 -0.58 -7.42 6.15
N ARG A 188 -1.06 -8.68 6.25
CA ARG A 188 -1.19 -9.58 5.12
C ARG A 188 -2.10 -9.01 4.03
N PHE A 189 -3.27 -8.48 4.41
CA PHE A 189 -4.23 -7.89 3.46
C PHE A 189 -3.65 -6.66 2.74
N SER A 190 -2.78 -5.88 3.38
CA SER A 190 -2.18 -4.69 2.79
C SER A 190 -1.26 -4.99 1.60
N PHE A 191 -0.80 -6.23 1.45
CA PHE A 191 0.09 -6.68 0.36
C PHE A 191 -0.60 -7.60 -0.66
N LEU A 192 -1.85 -7.97 -0.43
CA LEU A 192 -2.68 -8.70 -1.40
C LEU A 192 -3.36 -7.74 -2.36
#